data_d353e76f332279fc49c447e9e556bc88
#
_entry.id   d353e76f332279fc49c447e9e556bc88
#
_cell.length_a   1.000
_cell.length_b   1.000
_cell.length_c   1.000
_cell.angle_alpha   90.00
_cell.angle_beta   90.00
_cell.angle_gamma   90.00
#
_symmetry.space_group_name_H-M   'P 1'
#
loop_
_entity.id
_entity.type
_entity.pdbx_description
1 polymer ?
#
loop_
_entity_poly.entity_id
_entity_poly.type
_entity_poly.pdbx_seq_one_letter_code
_entity_poly.pdbx_strand_id
1 'polypeptide(L)'
;MKILFAAAEVAPFSKAGGLADVVGSLPKELEKDAEIAIFTPLHGCIDKDKYKIKEVENSEMWLTFGNQPHKFNLYMTKLPNTKINVFFIKNDWYFSCFKEVYPKYLDPRYEHERYISFSLAVMEYAKALNFRADVIHANDWHTAMIPLYLHSNYKFDEFWANTKCVFEIHNLAYQGIWFEDVLDFANMRKDIVYNQWGCEHYNRVNWMKGAINYSDRVVAVSPTYAREILTPEYGENMDYTLRGVQYKLRGILNGIDYDVFNPKKDKALAKNYDVKSFDKKEQNKKAVYDHFGLKYNPDRPLIALISRLVDQKGIDLIRDMQDELQNLNADFIFMGSGNNDYENLFIWLSNNTKNIRTYVGYDAKLANLVYAASDFFLMPSKFEPCGLSQLIAMRYGSLPIVIATGGLEDTVTGYPLDNSNGFKFWQYNGWDMLNAIKCALYVYTDKYVFNAMRKSAMESDFSWKRSAKQYLDMYREISNKK
;
A
#
# COMPACT_ATOMS: atom_id res chain seq x y z
N MET A 1 2.30 -26.10 -3.65
CA MET A 1 1.23 -25.18 -4.05
C MET A 1 1.78 -24.13 -4.99
N LYS A 2 1.03 -23.77 -6.04
CA LYS A 2 1.42 -22.70 -6.99
C LYS A 2 0.55 -21.48 -6.79
N ILE A 3 1.17 -20.33 -6.60
CA ILE A 3 0.46 -19.06 -6.34
C ILE A 3 0.86 -18.04 -7.41
N LEU A 4 -0.14 -17.44 -8.04
CA LEU A 4 0.02 -16.35 -8.99
C LEU A 4 -0.41 -15.04 -8.33
N PHE A 5 0.51 -14.10 -8.18
CA PHE A 5 0.19 -12.72 -7.79
C PHE A 5 -0.01 -11.85 -9.02
N ALA A 6 -1.10 -11.13 -9.08
CA ALA A 6 -1.34 -10.11 -10.09
C ALA A 6 -1.51 -8.75 -9.44
N ALA A 7 -0.75 -7.74 -9.87
CA ALA A 7 -0.78 -6.40 -9.29
C ALA A 7 -0.34 -5.32 -10.29
N ALA A 8 -0.90 -4.13 -10.14
CA ALA A 8 -0.53 -2.97 -10.97
C ALA A 8 0.88 -2.46 -10.71
N GLU A 9 1.43 -2.71 -9.53
CA GLU A 9 2.76 -2.26 -9.12
C GLU A 9 3.45 -3.29 -8.22
N VAL A 10 4.78 -3.37 -8.29
CA VAL A 10 5.62 -4.30 -7.51
C VAL A 10 6.95 -3.66 -7.17
N ALA A 11 7.25 -3.49 -5.88
CA ALA A 11 8.56 -2.99 -5.45
C ALA A 11 9.66 -4.06 -5.65
N PRO A 12 10.87 -3.67 -6.04
CA PRO A 12 11.36 -2.31 -6.24
C PRO A 12 11.23 -1.79 -7.67
N PHE A 13 10.53 -2.47 -8.55
CA PHE A 13 10.47 -2.18 -9.99
C PHE A 13 9.59 -0.97 -10.30
N SER A 14 8.38 -0.94 -9.72
CA SER A 14 7.42 0.15 -9.83
C SER A 14 6.75 0.35 -8.46
N LYS A 15 6.59 1.61 -8.05
CA LYS A 15 5.99 1.94 -6.76
C LYS A 15 5.32 3.31 -6.79
N ALA A 16 4.03 3.32 -6.49
CA ALA A 16 3.25 4.52 -6.25
C ALA A 16 2.59 4.50 -4.86
N GLY A 17 2.35 3.30 -4.31
CA GLY A 17 1.67 3.12 -3.03
C GLY A 17 2.18 1.92 -2.22
N GLY A 18 1.42 1.57 -1.18
CA GLY A 18 1.71 0.44 -0.31
C GLY A 18 1.50 -0.92 -0.96
N LEU A 19 0.68 -0.99 -2.02
CA LEU A 19 0.47 -2.21 -2.82
C LEU A 19 1.79 -2.78 -3.34
N ALA A 20 2.67 -1.91 -3.85
CA ALA A 20 3.98 -2.33 -4.35
C ALA A 20 4.83 -3.01 -3.26
N ASP A 21 4.79 -2.47 -2.03
CA ASP A 21 5.54 -3.04 -0.90
C ASP A 21 4.99 -4.42 -0.51
N VAL A 22 3.67 -4.60 -0.53
CA VAL A 22 3.02 -5.88 -0.24
C VAL A 22 3.45 -6.94 -1.25
N VAL A 23 3.28 -6.69 -2.55
CA VAL A 23 3.59 -7.65 -3.60
C VAL A 23 5.12 -7.84 -3.78
N GLY A 24 5.91 -6.86 -3.37
CA GLY A 24 7.37 -6.96 -3.33
C GLY A 24 7.93 -7.70 -2.11
N SER A 25 7.11 -7.98 -1.08
CA SER A 25 7.59 -8.52 0.20
C SER A 25 6.90 -9.79 0.66
N LEU A 26 5.55 -9.85 0.64
CA LEU A 26 4.81 -11.05 1.04
C LEU A 26 5.24 -12.33 0.28
N PRO A 27 5.44 -12.30 -1.05
CA PRO A 27 5.89 -13.48 -1.78
C PRO A 27 7.23 -14.04 -1.30
N LYS A 28 8.16 -13.19 -0.82
CA LYS A 28 9.47 -13.63 -0.29
C LYS A 28 9.33 -14.57 0.91
N GLU A 29 8.39 -14.27 1.80
CA GLU A 29 8.15 -15.11 2.97
C GLU A 29 7.44 -16.42 2.63
N LEU A 30 6.68 -16.44 1.53
CA LEU A 30 5.94 -17.62 1.05
C LEU A 30 6.77 -18.54 0.16
N GLU A 31 7.92 -18.07 -0.36
CA GLU A 31 8.74 -18.77 -1.36
C GLU A 31 9.16 -20.19 -0.93
N LYS A 32 9.38 -20.41 0.35
CA LYS A 32 9.77 -21.72 0.90
C LYS A 32 8.65 -22.75 0.93
N ASP A 33 7.40 -22.28 0.90
CA ASP A 33 6.18 -23.09 1.04
C ASP A 33 5.41 -23.22 -0.29
N ALA A 34 5.70 -22.35 -1.28
CA ALA A 34 4.98 -22.30 -2.55
C ALA A 34 5.87 -21.91 -3.73
N GLU A 35 5.54 -22.43 -4.91
CA GLU A 35 6.05 -21.90 -6.19
C GLU A 35 5.25 -20.66 -6.56
N ILE A 36 5.93 -19.52 -6.75
CA ILE A 36 5.29 -18.23 -6.93
C ILE A 36 5.67 -17.60 -8.25
N ALA A 37 4.68 -17.04 -8.95
CA ALA A 37 4.84 -16.15 -10.09
C ALA A 37 4.15 -14.82 -9.79
N ILE A 38 4.79 -13.71 -10.13
CA ILE A 38 4.23 -12.36 -9.99
C ILE A 38 4.06 -11.77 -11.39
N PHE A 39 2.87 -11.25 -11.70
CA PHE A 39 2.57 -10.55 -12.94
C PHE A 39 2.26 -9.09 -12.66
N THR A 40 2.89 -8.20 -13.44
CA THR A 40 2.71 -6.75 -13.34
C THR A 40 2.85 -6.11 -14.71
N PRO A 41 2.27 -4.92 -14.99
CA PRO A 41 2.53 -4.22 -16.24
C PRO A 41 3.98 -3.77 -16.36
N LEU A 42 4.53 -3.76 -17.59
CA LEU A 42 5.81 -3.12 -17.88
C LEU A 42 5.60 -1.61 -18.07
N HIS A 43 5.53 -0.87 -16.96
CA HIS A 43 5.40 0.58 -17.00
C HIS A 43 6.67 1.24 -17.56
N GLY A 44 6.52 2.36 -18.27
CA GLY A 44 7.64 3.08 -18.87
C GLY A 44 8.61 3.72 -17.86
N CYS A 45 8.25 3.76 -16.57
CA CYS A 45 9.15 4.19 -15.50
C CYS A 45 10.11 3.08 -15.03
N ILE A 46 9.90 1.84 -15.46
CA ILE A 46 10.72 0.71 -15.01
C ILE A 46 12.05 0.68 -15.76
N ASP A 47 13.14 0.77 -15.02
CA ASP A 47 14.50 0.68 -15.53
C ASP A 47 14.87 -0.78 -15.80
N LYS A 48 14.74 -1.20 -17.06
CA LYS A 48 15.01 -2.58 -17.47
C LYS A 48 16.47 -3.00 -17.30
N ASP A 49 17.40 -2.07 -17.52
CA ASP A 49 18.84 -2.37 -17.44
C ASP A 49 19.27 -2.54 -15.99
N LYS A 50 18.86 -1.64 -15.12
CA LYS A 50 19.09 -1.72 -13.67
C LYS A 50 18.62 -3.04 -13.07
N TYR A 51 17.44 -3.51 -13.47
CA TYR A 51 16.82 -4.71 -12.92
C TYR A 51 17.05 -5.95 -13.78
N LYS A 52 17.84 -5.84 -14.88
CA LYS A 52 18.15 -6.96 -15.81
C LYS A 52 16.88 -7.65 -16.32
N ILE A 53 15.87 -6.87 -16.67
CA ILE A 53 14.61 -7.35 -17.20
C ILE A 53 14.80 -7.69 -18.67
N LYS A 54 14.55 -8.95 -19.04
CA LYS A 54 14.74 -9.46 -20.40
C LYS A 54 13.42 -9.91 -21.00
N GLU A 55 13.30 -9.77 -22.31
CA GLU A 55 12.18 -10.31 -23.05
C GLU A 55 12.20 -11.87 -23.01
N VAL A 56 11.04 -12.45 -22.85
CA VAL A 56 10.86 -13.90 -22.94
C VAL A 56 10.75 -14.25 -24.42
N GLU A 57 11.58 -15.16 -24.88
CA GLU A 57 11.60 -15.59 -26.29
C GLU A 57 10.23 -16.13 -26.75
N ASN A 58 9.84 -15.80 -27.96
CA ASN A 58 8.57 -16.22 -28.57
C ASN A 58 7.33 -15.88 -27.74
N SER A 59 7.38 -14.79 -26.97
CA SER A 59 6.29 -14.37 -26.10
C SER A 59 5.28 -13.42 -26.77
N GLU A 60 5.44 -13.11 -28.05
CA GLU A 60 4.47 -12.29 -28.77
C GLU A 60 3.09 -12.95 -28.74
N MET A 61 2.10 -12.20 -28.30
CA MET A 61 0.72 -12.64 -28.19
C MET A 61 -0.23 -11.52 -28.65
N TRP A 62 -1.25 -11.90 -29.42
CA TRP A 62 -2.31 -11.01 -29.85
C TRP A 62 -3.59 -11.34 -29.10
N LEU A 63 -4.12 -10.37 -28.37
CA LEU A 63 -5.38 -10.48 -27.66
C LEU A 63 -6.39 -9.50 -28.25
N THR A 64 -7.63 -9.94 -28.39
CA THR A 64 -8.70 -9.12 -28.96
C THR A 64 -9.57 -8.55 -27.86
N PHE A 65 -9.76 -7.24 -27.87
CA PHE A 65 -10.65 -6.51 -27.00
C PHE A 65 -11.72 -5.79 -27.82
N GLY A 66 -13.00 -6.06 -27.53
CA GLY A 66 -14.07 -5.73 -28.47
C GLY A 66 -13.79 -6.40 -29.82
N ASN A 67 -13.53 -5.59 -30.83
CA ASN A 67 -13.18 -6.08 -32.18
C ASN A 67 -11.74 -5.70 -32.61
N GLN A 68 -10.90 -5.25 -31.67
CA GLN A 68 -9.55 -4.76 -31.97
C GLN A 68 -8.48 -5.68 -31.40
N PRO A 69 -7.55 -6.17 -32.24
CA PRO A 69 -6.39 -6.94 -31.78
C PRO A 69 -5.32 -6.02 -31.20
N HIS A 70 -4.77 -6.39 -30.06
CA HIS A 70 -3.67 -5.71 -29.39
C HIS A 70 -2.51 -6.66 -29.18
N LYS A 71 -1.30 -6.17 -29.46
CA LYS A 71 -0.05 -6.92 -29.32
C LYS A 71 0.51 -6.81 -27.92
N PHE A 72 0.88 -7.93 -27.34
CA PHE A 72 1.57 -8.05 -26.06
C PHE A 72 2.88 -8.82 -26.20
N ASN A 73 3.85 -8.49 -25.35
CA ASN A 73 5.08 -9.27 -25.15
C ASN A 73 5.30 -9.46 -23.65
N LEU A 74 5.99 -10.54 -23.29
CA LEU A 74 6.32 -10.85 -21.92
C LEU A 74 7.79 -10.57 -21.65
N TYR A 75 8.09 -9.91 -20.56
CA TYR A 75 9.44 -9.69 -20.03
C TYR A 75 9.55 -10.33 -18.66
N MET A 76 10.76 -10.66 -18.22
CA MET A 76 10.94 -11.27 -16.91
C MET A 76 12.26 -10.88 -16.24
N THR A 77 12.25 -10.96 -14.91
CA THR A 77 13.42 -11.00 -14.03
C THR A 77 13.08 -11.76 -12.76
N LYS A 78 14.02 -11.86 -11.83
CA LYS A 78 13.76 -12.38 -10.49
C LYS A 78 13.42 -11.24 -9.52
N LEU A 79 12.51 -11.50 -8.59
CA LEU A 79 12.37 -10.62 -7.43
C LEU A 79 13.69 -10.62 -6.64
N PRO A 80 14.24 -9.45 -6.27
CA PRO A 80 15.55 -9.38 -5.64
C PRO A 80 15.70 -10.29 -4.40
N ASN A 81 16.82 -11.01 -4.35
CA ASN A 81 17.17 -11.97 -3.30
C ASN A 81 16.25 -13.19 -3.19
N THR A 82 15.54 -13.54 -4.26
CA THR A 82 14.64 -14.70 -4.32
C THR A 82 14.82 -15.51 -5.62
N LYS A 83 14.13 -16.65 -5.71
CA LYS A 83 13.98 -17.42 -6.94
C LYS A 83 12.69 -17.11 -7.70
N ILE A 84 11.84 -16.23 -7.16
CA ILE A 84 10.51 -15.88 -7.68
C ILE A 84 10.65 -15.16 -9.02
N ASN A 85 9.94 -15.64 -10.04
CA ASN A 85 9.84 -14.96 -11.32
C ASN A 85 8.85 -13.80 -11.24
N VAL A 86 9.28 -12.64 -11.71
CA VAL A 86 8.42 -11.48 -11.95
C VAL A 86 8.28 -11.32 -13.45
N PHE A 87 7.06 -11.45 -13.92
CA PHE A 87 6.68 -11.30 -15.32
C PHE A 87 6.08 -9.94 -15.55
N PHE A 88 6.59 -9.23 -16.55
CA PHE A 88 6.14 -7.90 -16.92
C PHE A 88 5.41 -7.97 -18.24
N ILE A 89 4.15 -7.60 -18.24
CA ILE A 89 3.31 -7.56 -19.45
C ILE A 89 3.56 -6.24 -20.16
N LYS A 90 4.20 -6.32 -21.32
CA LYS A 90 4.47 -5.19 -22.18
C LYS A 90 3.30 -4.99 -23.13
N ASN A 91 2.79 -3.79 -23.14
CA ASN A 91 1.98 -3.23 -24.21
C ASN A 91 2.33 -1.74 -24.32
N ASP A 92 2.81 -1.32 -25.51
CA ASP A 92 3.31 0.04 -25.71
C ASP A 92 2.17 1.08 -25.69
N TRP A 93 0.95 0.66 -26.05
CA TRP A 93 -0.23 1.52 -26.03
C TRP A 93 -0.70 1.78 -24.58
N TYR A 94 -0.80 0.75 -23.75
CA TYR A 94 -1.41 0.86 -22.42
C TYR A 94 -0.45 1.16 -21.27
N PHE A 95 0.82 0.72 -21.33
CA PHE A 95 1.71 0.78 -20.17
C PHE A 95 3.05 1.42 -20.43
N SER A 96 3.78 0.98 -21.47
CA SER A 96 5.18 1.37 -21.66
C SER A 96 5.35 2.81 -22.15
N CYS A 97 4.29 3.42 -22.69
CA CYS A 97 4.28 4.83 -23.13
C CYS A 97 4.26 5.83 -21.97
N PHE A 98 3.91 5.41 -20.75
CA PHE A 98 3.78 6.28 -19.59
C PHE A 98 4.98 6.15 -18.65
N LYS A 99 5.50 7.28 -18.19
CA LYS A 99 6.57 7.35 -17.17
C LYS A 99 6.06 7.22 -15.74
N GLU A 100 4.76 7.10 -15.53
CA GLU A 100 4.11 6.96 -14.23
C GLU A 100 3.32 5.67 -14.20
N VAL A 101 3.20 5.04 -13.01
CA VAL A 101 2.35 3.86 -12.80
C VAL A 101 0.88 4.24 -13.00
N TYR A 102 0.49 5.35 -12.41
CA TYR A 102 -0.84 5.96 -12.51
C TYR A 102 -0.72 7.36 -13.12
N PRO A 103 -0.72 7.47 -14.46
CA PRO A 103 -0.59 8.75 -15.13
C PRO A 103 -1.75 9.68 -14.79
N LYS A 104 -1.45 10.94 -14.51
CA LYS A 104 -2.45 11.97 -14.29
C LYS A 104 -3.14 12.33 -15.62
N TYR A 105 -4.41 12.68 -15.55
CA TYR A 105 -5.18 13.19 -16.70
C TYR A 105 -5.43 12.16 -17.83
N LEU A 106 -5.42 10.87 -17.54
CA LEU A 106 -5.91 9.88 -18.49
C LEU A 106 -7.42 10.02 -18.69
N ASP A 107 -7.89 9.70 -19.90
CA ASP A 107 -9.31 9.41 -20.11
C ASP A 107 -9.70 8.24 -19.20
N PRO A 108 -10.75 8.37 -18.37
CA PRO A 108 -11.12 7.30 -17.43
C PRO A 108 -11.46 5.98 -18.13
N ARG A 109 -12.11 6.02 -19.32
CA ARG A 109 -12.38 4.81 -20.10
C ARG A 109 -11.09 4.10 -20.48
N TYR A 110 -10.09 4.85 -20.93
CA TYR A 110 -8.78 4.30 -21.30
C TYR A 110 -8.08 3.64 -20.11
N GLU A 111 -8.26 4.18 -18.90
CA GLU A 111 -7.73 3.54 -17.69
C GLU A 111 -8.38 2.17 -17.44
N HIS A 112 -9.70 2.03 -17.68
CA HIS A 112 -10.36 0.73 -17.60
C HIS A 112 -9.83 -0.25 -18.67
N GLU A 113 -9.67 0.20 -19.90
CA GLU A 113 -9.12 -0.61 -20.99
C GLU A 113 -7.72 -1.15 -20.67
N ARG A 114 -6.86 -0.33 -20.02
CA ARG A 114 -5.53 -0.74 -19.55
C ARG A 114 -5.61 -1.95 -18.64
N TYR A 115 -6.45 -1.92 -17.62
CA TYR A 115 -6.49 -2.97 -16.61
C TYR A 115 -7.34 -4.18 -17.00
N ILE A 116 -8.33 -4.00 -17.87
CA ILE A 116 -9.00 -5.11 -18.55
C ILE A 116 -7.96 -5.89 -19.38
N SER A 117 -7.17 -5.19 -20.18
CA SER A 117 -6.16 -5.80 -21.03
C SER A 117 -5.07 -6.49 -20.21
N PHE A 118 -4.63 -5.89 -19.12
CA PHE A 118 -3.68 -6.49 -18.19
C PHE A 118 -4.22 -7.79 -17.59
N SER A 119 -5.42 -7.77 -17.07
CA SER A 119 -6.03 -8.93 -16.40
C SER A 119 -6.19 -10.13 -17.35
N LEU A 120 -6.64 -9.90 -18.59
CA LEU A 120 -6.74 -10.94 -19.58
C LEU A 120 -5.34 -11.47 -19.98
N ALA A 121 -4.39 -10.56 -20.20
CA ALA A 121 -3.02 -10.93 -20.54
C ALA A 121 -2.34 -11.75 -19.45
N VAL A 122 -2.58 -11.48 -18.17
CA VAL A 122 -2.10 -12.31 -17.04
C VAL A 122 -2.59 -13.74 -17.18
N MET A 123 -3.87 -13.94 -17.47
CA MET A 123 -4.45 -15.28 -17.58
C MET A 123 -3.90 -16.04 -18.80
N GLU A 124 -3.82 -15.37 -19.95
CA GLU A 124 -3.34 -16.01 -21.17
C GLU A 124 -1.83 -16.31 -21.10
N TYR A 125 -1.00 -15.43 -20.54
CA TYR A 125 0.42 -15.71 -20.33
C TYR A 125 0.66 -16.80 -19.29
N ALA A 126 -0.11 -16.86 -18.21
CA ALA A 126 -0.01 -17.95 -17.25
C ALA A 126 -0.34 -19.30 -17.93
N LYS A 127 -1.31 -19.32 -18.84
CA LYS A 127 -1.67 -20.50 -19.63
C LYS A 127 -0.55 -20.86 -20.63
N ALA A 128 0.01 -19.88 -21.35
CA ALA A 128 1.11 -20.09 -22.28
C ALA A 128 2.38 -20.62 -21.60
N LEU A 129 2.67 -20.15 -20.36
CA LEU A 129 3.77 -20.63 -19.52
C LEU A 129 3.46 -21.97 -18.83
N ASN A 130 2.29 -22.54 -19.02
CA ASN A 130 1.78 -23.73 -18.29
C ASN A 130 1.88 -23.58 -16.76
N PHE A 131 1.72 -22.35 -16.24
CA PHE A 131 1.68 -22.07 -14.82
C PHE A 131 0.25 -22.24 -14.29
N ARG A 132 -0.15 -23.50 -14.05
CA ARG A 132 -1.46 -23.82 -13.45
C ARG A 132 -1.45 -23.42 -11.98
N ALA A 133 -1.96 -22.23 -11.70
CA ALA A 133 -2.04 -21.72 -10.33
C ALA A 133 -3.09 -22.48 -9.51
N ASP A 134 -2.73 -22.89 -8.30
CA ASP A 134 -3.71 -23.33 -7.31
C ASP A 134 -4.51 -22.16 -6.76
N VAL A 135 -3.82 -21.01 -6.60
CA VAL A 135 -4.42 -19.76 -6.14
C VAL A 135 -3.93 -18.59 -7.01
N ILE A 136 -4.85 -17.78 -7.48
CA ILE A 136 -4.55 -16.44 -8.00
C ILE A 136 -4.86 -15.45 -6.90
N HIS A 137 -3.87 -14.63 -6.55
CA HIS A 137 -4.01 -13.50 -5.63
C HIS A 137 -4.07 -12.20 -6.43
N ALA A 138 -5.28 -11.70 -6.61
CA ALA A 138 -5.59 -10.46 -7.33
C ALA A 138 -5.62 -9.28 -6.36
N ASN A 139 -4.99 -8.17 -6.73
CA ASN A 139 -4.78 -7.01 -5.87
C ASN A 139 -5.45 -5.75 -6.42
N ASP A 140 -6.39 -5.19 -5.66
CA ASP A 140 -7.18 -4.00 -5.99
C ASP A 140 -7.94 -4.07 -7.33
N TRP A 141 -8.69 -3.03 -7.66
CA TRP A 141 -9.54 -2.98 -8.83
C TRP A 141 -8.82 -3.21 -10.16
N HIS A 142 -7.52 -2.93 -10.22
CA HIS A 142 -6.67 -3.13 -11.39
C HIS A 142 -6.56 -4.59 -11.86
N THR A 143 -6.86 -5.53 -10.98
CA THR A 143 -6.86 -6.97 -11.26
C THR A 143 -8.21 -7.63 -11.00
N ALA A 144 -9.20 -6.82 -10.69
CA ALA A 144 -10.54 -7.27 -10.32
C ALA A 144 -11.24 -8.07 -11.44
N MET A 145 -10.84 -7.86 -12.70
CA MET A 145 -11.39 -8.61 -13.84
C MET A 145 -11.01 -10.08 -13.84
N ILE A 146 -9.92 -10.48 -13.18
CA ILE A 146 -9.46 -11.89 -13.13
C ILE A 146 -10.53 -12.82 -12.53
N PRO A 147 -11.09 -12.59 -11.32
CA PRO A 147 -12.14 -13.45 -10.80
C PRO A 147 -13.43 -13.43 -11.64
N LEU A 148 -13.72 -12.30 -12.34
CA LEU A 148 -14.85 -12.26 -13.26
C LEU A 148 -14.61 -13.15 -14.49
N TYR A 149 -13.40 -13.11 -15.07
CA TYR A 149 -13.02 -13.99 -16.17
C TYR A 149 -13.07 -15.47 -15.75
N LEU A 150 -12.55 -15.83 -14.58
CA LEU A 150 -12.63 -17.20 -14.04
C LEU A 150 -14.09 -17.67 -13.91
N HIS A 151 -14.97 -16.80 -13.46
CA HIS A 151 -16.39 -17.13 -13.26
C HIS A 151 -17.20 -17.16 -14.55
N SER A 152 -16.77 -16.44 -15.59
CA SER A 152 -17.52 -16.31 -16.86
C SER A 152 -16.83 -17.01 -18.03
N ASN A 153 -15.82 -16.38 -18.65
CA ASN A 153 -15.20 -16.83 -19.87
C ASN A 153 -14.41 -18.16 -19.70
N TYR A 154 -13.76 -18.35 -18.55
CA TYR A 154 -12.94 -19.53 -18.26
C TYR A 154 -13.62 -20.54 -17.34
N LYS A 155 -14.90 -20.37 -17.08
CA LYS A 155 -15.66 -21.27 -16.16
C LYS A 155 -15.54 -22.76 -16.48
N PHE A 156 -15.44 -23.09 -17.77
CA PHE A 156 -15.34 -24.47 -18.26
C PHE A 156 -13.96 -24.78 -18.88
N ASP A 157 -12.97 -23.92 -18.69
CA ASP A 157 -11.60 -24.17 -19.15
C ASP A 157 -10.89 -25.10 -18.16
N GLU A 158 -10.48 -26.28 -18.64
CA GLU A 158 -9.80 -27.30 -17.83
C GLU A 158 -8.51 -26.81 -17.19
N PHE A 159 -7.83 -25.81 -17.82
CA PHE A 159 -6.61 -25.24 -17.25
C PHE A 159 -6.89 -24.53 -15.92
N TRP A 160 -8.03 -23.86 -15.80
CA TRP A 160 -8.41 -23.05 -14.64
C TRP A 160 -9.40 -23.74 -13.68
N ALA A 161 -9.87 -24.97 -14.01
CA ALA A 161 -10.96 -25.65 -13.31
C ALA A 161 -10.77 -25.79 -11.80
N ASN A 162 -9.51 -25.91 -11.32
CA ASN A 162 -9.20 -26.07 -9.90
C ASN A 162 -8.58 -24.82 -9.26
N THR A 163 -8.46 -23.74 -10.03
CA THR A 163 -7.87 -22.48 -9.55
C THR A 163 -8.83 -21.73 -8.65
N LYS A 164 -8.34 -21.31 -7.47
CA LYS A 164 -9.04 -20.47 -6.52
C LYS A 164 -8.58 -19.02 -6.65
N CYS A 165 -9.46 -18.09 -6.30
CA CYS A 165 -9.12 -16.67 -6.36
C CYS A 165 -9.25 -16.02 -4.98
N VAL A 166 -8.18 -15.33 -4.56
CA VAL A 166 -8.18 -14.39 -3.45
C VAL A 166 -8.16 -12.98 -4.02
N PHE A 167 -9.05 -12.14 -3.56
CA PHE A 167 -9.07 -10.72 -3.92
C PHE A 167 -8.71 -9.88 -2.71
N GLU A 168 -7.66 -9.06 -2.83
CA GLU A 168 -7.18 -8.20 -1.76
C GLU A 168 -7.53 -6.74 -2.00
N ILE A 169 -8.15 -6.11 -1.00
CA ILE A 169 -8.56 -4.71 -0.97
C ILE A 169 -7.50 -3.91 -0.22
N HIS A 170 -6.67 -3.15 -0.96
CA HIS A 170 -5.73 -2.22 -0.37
C HIS A 170 -6.37 -0.86 -0.08
N ASN A 171 -7.30 -0.42 -0.94
CA ASN A 171 -8.07 0.80 -0.70
C ASN A 171 -9.43 0.75 -1.41
N LEU A 172 -10.50 0.63 -0.63
CA LEU A 172 -11.87 0.54 -1.11
C LEU A 172 -12.37 1.81 -1.82
N ALA A 173 -11.71 2.96 -1.61
CA ALA A 173 -12.08 4.21 -2.30
C ALA A 173 -11.83 4.16 -3.81
N TYR A 174 -11.00 3.23 -4.30
CA TYR A 174 -10.70 3.06 -5.73
C TYR A 174 -11.32 1.75 -6.23
N GLN A 175 -12.49 1.83 -6.85
CA GLN A 175 -13.32 0.66 -7.19
C GLN A 175 -13.33 0.29 -8.66
N GLY A 176 -12.85 1.17 -9.55
CA GLY A 176 -12.95 0.97 -10.99
C GLY A 176 -14.41 0.97 -11.47
N ILE A 177 -15.06 2.13 -11.37
CA ILE A 177 -16.48 2.29 -11.77
C ILE A 177 -16.58 2.94 -13.13
N TRP A 178 -17.32 2.30 -14.07
CA TRP A 178 -17.57 2.84 -15.39
C TRP A 178 -18.92 2.39 -15.97
N PHE A 179 -19.22 2.80 -17.18
CA PHE A 179 -20.40 2.35 -17.92
C PHE A 179 -20.27 0.90 -18.37
N GLU A 180 -21.37 0.25 -18.72
CA GLU A 180 -21.40 -1.19 -19.05
C GLU A 180 -20.69 -1.55 -20.37
N ASP A 181 -20.38 -0.56 -21.21
CA ASP A 181 -19.68 -0.74 -22.49
C ASP A 181 -18.25 -1.32 -22.34
N VAL A 182 -17.65 -1.19 -21.13
CA VAL A 182 -16.36 -1.83 -20.84
C VAL A 182 -16.43 -3.35 -20.78
N LEU A 183 -17.64 -3.92 -20.58
CA LEU A 183 -17.84 -5.37 -20.66
C LEU A 183 -17.78 -5.88 -22.10
N ASP A 184 -18.24 -5.06 -23.07
CA ASP A 184 -18.10 -5.37 -24.50
C ASP A 184 -16.62 -5.31 -24.90
N PHE A 185 -15.90 -4.29 -24.43
CA PHE A 185 -14.45 -4.21 -24.64
C PHE A 185 -13.73 -5.42 -24.02
N ALA A 186 -14.12 -5.84 -22.82
CA ALA A 186 -13.56 -7.00 -22.14
C ALA A 186 -13.96 -8.35 -22.76
N ASN A 187 -14.87 -8.38 -23.74
CA ASN A 187 -15.51 -9.58 -24.29
C ASN A 187 -16.09 -10.50 -23.18
N MET A 188 -16.58 -9.90 -22.09
CA MET A 188 -17.18 -10.63 -20.97
C MET A 188 -18.66 -10.95 -21.24
N ARG A 189 -19.10 -12.07 -20.71
CA ARG A 189 -20.49 -12.51 -20.74
C ARG A 189 -21.34 -11.64 -19.81
N LYS A 190 -21.94 -10.58 -20.34
CA LYS A 190 -22.82 -9.64 -19.58
C LYS A 190 -23.92 -10.39 -18.85
N ASP A 191 -24.53 -11.40 -19.49
CA ASP A 191 -25.58 -12.23 -18.90
C ASP A 191 -25.16 -12.94 -17.60
N ILE A 192 -23.86 -13.15 -17.42
CA ILE A 192 -23.29 -13.78 -16.22
C ILE A 192 -22.84 -12.75 -15.19
N VAL A 193 -22.11 -11.71 -15.62
CA VAL A 193 -21.39 -10.83 -14.69
C VAL A 193 -22.12 -9.52 -14.39
N TYR A 194 -23.01 -9.04 -15.26
CA TYR A 194 -23.70 -7.75 -15.08
C TYR A 194 -25.07 -7.94 -14.44
N ASN A 195 -25.08 -8.12 -13.15
CA ASN A 195 -26.27 -8.24 -12.31
C ASN A 195 -25.98 -7.78 -10.88
N GLN A 196 -27.01 -7.69 -10.04
CA GLN A 196 -26.87 -7.22 -8.65
C GLN A 196 -25.92 -8.05 -7.78
N TRP A 197 -25.72 -9.33 -8.09
CA TRP A 197 -24.79 -10.26 -7.41
C TRP A 197 -23.43 -10.34 -8.08
N GLY A 198 -23.26 -9.63 -9.19
CA GLY A 198 -22.02 -9.51 -9.96
C GLY A 198 -21.39 -8.13 -9.83
N CYS A 199 -21.07 -7.52 -10.96
CA CYS A 199 -20.39 -6.23 -11.03
C CYS A 199 -21.35 -5.03 -11.28
N GLU A 200 -22.65 -5.24 -11.45
CA GLU A 200 -23.60 -4.13 -11.59
C GLU A 200 -23.70 -3.36 -10.27
N HIS A 201 -23.59 -2.02 -10.33
CA HIS A 201 -23.65 -1.13 -9.19
C HIS A 201 -24.21 0.24 -9.61
N TYR A 202 -25.46 0.54 -9.24
CA TYR A 202 -26.17 1.77 -9.64
C TYR A 202 -26.15 2.04 -11.15
N ASN A 203 -26.51 1.03 -11.95
CA ASN A 203 -26.49 1.06 -13.42
C ASN A 203 -25.11 1.31 -14.04
N ARG A 204 -24.04 0.93 -13.34
CA ARG A 204 -22.65 0.96 -13.81
C ARG A 204 -21.97 -0.35 -13.52
N VAL A 205 -20.84 -0.58 -14.17
CA VAL A 205 -19.90 -1.63 -13.79
C VAL A 205 -19.03 -1.12 -12.64
N ASN A 206 -18.94 -1.92 -11.59
CA ASN A 206 -17.97 -1.75 -10.51
C ASN A 206 -17.11 -3.02 -10.48
N TRP A 207 -15.88 -2.89 -10.95
CA TRP A 207 -14.98 -4.04 -11.06
C TRP A 207 -14.67 -4.66 -9.70
N MET A 208 -14.42 -3.84 -8.68
CA MET A 208 -14.13 -4.31 -7.33
C MET A 208 -15.32 -5.08 -6.74
N LYS A 209 -16.56 -4.60 -6.96
CA LYS A 209 -17.77 -5.32 -6.55
C LYS A 209 -17.82 -6.72 -7.17
N GLY A 210 -17.57 -6.81 -8.47
CA GLY A 210 -17.52 -8.09 -9.16
C GLY A 210 -16.46 -9.03 -8.59
N ALA A 211 -15.27 -8.52 -8.32
CA ALA A 211 -14.19 -9.29 -7.71
C ALA A 211 -14.54 -9.77 -6.30
N ILE A 212 -15.11 -8.90 -5.48
CA ILE A 212 -15.60 -9.25 -4.13
C ILE A 212 -16.62 -10.39 -4.21
N ASN A 213 -17.54 -10.33 -5.16
CA ASN A 213 -18.59 -11.36 -5.28
C ASN A 213 -18.06 -12.71 -5.79
N TYR A 214 -17.17 -12.69 -6.78
CA TYR A 214 -16.73 -13.92 -7.47
C TYR A 214 -15.45 -14.56 -6.92
N SER A 215 -14.73 -13.93 -6.02
CA SER A 215 -13.54 -14.53 -5.38
C SER A 215 -13.91 -15.56 -4.30
N ASP A 216 -13.07 -16.55 -4.08
CA ASP A 216 -13.22 -17.57 -3.02
C ASP A 216 -12.95 -16.97 -1.63
N ARG A 217 -12.06 -15.98 -1.53
CA ARG A 217 -11.80 -15.18 -0.32
C ARG A 217 -11.58 -13.72 -0.69
N VAL A 218 -11.96 -12.85 0.23
CA VAL A 218 -11.70 -11.42 0.17
C VAL A 218 -10.82 -11.06 1.37
N VAL A 219 -9.76 -10.33 1.13
CA VAL A 219 -8.84 -9.86 2.18
C VAL A 219 -8.86 -8.35 2.21
N ALA A 220 -8.95 -7.78 3.42
CA ALA A 220 -8.65 -6.39 3.68
C ALA A 220 -7.34 -6.31 4.47
N VAL A 221 -6.55 -5.27 4.23
CA VAL A 221 -5.16 -5.16 4.69
C VAL A 221 -4.98 -4.87 6.18
N SER A 222 -6.06 -4.93 6.97
CA SER A 222 -5.99 -4.96 8.44
C SER A 222 -7.31 -5.48 9.05
N PRO A 223 -7.28 -6.03 10.28
CA PRO A 223 -8.48 -6.51 10.97
C PRO A 223 -9.50 -5.41 11.26
N THR A 224 -9.06 -4.23 11.69
CA THR A 224 -9.96 -3.10 11.93
C THR A 224 -10.55 -2.59 10.63
N TYR A 225 -9.76 -2.43 9.58
CA TYR A 225 -10.28 -2.02 8.27
C TYR A 225 -11.31 -3.01 7.72
N ALA A 226 -11.12 -4.33 7.90
CA ALA A 226 -12.10 -5.33 7.52
C ALA A 226 -13.45 -5.16 8.23
N ARG A 227 -13.47 -4.58 9.45
CA ARG A 227 -14.71 -4.24 10.18
C ARG A 227 -15.28 -2.89 9.73
N GLU A 228 -14.42 -1.89 9.54
CA GLU A 228 -14.82 -0.54 9.14
C GLU A 228 -15.53 -0.53 7.79
N ILE A 229 -15.02 -1.24 6.77
CA ILE A 229 -15.62 -1.30 5.43
C ILE A 229 -17.00 -1.97 5.38
N LEU A 230 -17.45 -2.60 6.47
CA LEU A 230 -18.81 -3.12 6.63
C LEU A 230 -19.81 -2.04 7.07
N THR A 231 -19.33 -0.84 7.37
CA THR A 231 -20.17 0.29 7.84
C THR A 231 -20.41 1.29 6.72
N PRO A 232 -21.52 2.04 6.74
CA PRO A 232 -21.77 3.10 5.74
C PRO A 232 -20.69 4.19 5.74
N GLU A 233 -20.05 4.45 6.88
CA GLU A 233 -19.04 5.51 7.04
C GLU A 233 -17.76 5.23 6.24
N TYR A 234 -17.30 3.95 6.21
CA TYR A 234 -16.06 3.55 5.56
C TYR A 234 -16.26 2.61 4.37
N GLY A 235 -17.50 2.23 4.10
CA GLY A 235 -17.82 1.24 3.08
C GLY A 235 -17.88 1.75 1.66
N GLU A 236 -17.70 3.06 1.42
CA GLU A 236 -17.64 3.67 0.07
C GLU A 236 -18.78 3.19 -0.85
N ASN A 237 -20.01 3.11 -0.32
CA ASN A 237 -21.21 2.55 -0.95
C ASN A 237 -21.14 1.05 -1.26
N MET A 238 -20.14 0.33 -0.70
CA MET A 238 -19.97 -1.12 -0.86
C MET A 238 -20.27 -1.91 0.41
N ASP A 239 -20.61 -1.24 1.53
CA ASP A 239 -20.86 -1.84 2.83
C ASP A 239 -21.95 -2.93 2.75
N TYR A 240 -23.03 -2.70 1.99
CA TYR A 240 -24.06 -3.71 1.78
C TYR A 240 -23.53 -4.97 1.08
N THR A 241 -22.74 -4.79 0.00
CA THR A 241 -22.11 -5.91 -0.72
C THR A 241 -21.15 -6.67 0.19
N LEU A 242 -20.33 -5.97 0.94
CA LEU A 242 -19.34 -6.57 1.84
C LEU A 242 -19.99 -7.32 3.00
N ARG A 243 -21.08 -6.80 3.59
CA ARG A 243 -21.87 -7.52 4.59
C ARG A 243 -22.45 -8.83 4.02
N GLY A 244 -22.92 -8.82 2.78
CA GLY A 244 -23.43 -10.01 2.10
C GLY A 244 -22.39 -11.12 1.92
N VAL A 245 -21.12 -10.77 1.87
CA VAL A 245 -20.00 -11.71 1.70
C VAL A 245 -19.07 -11.78 2.92
N GLN A 246 -19.50 -11.28 4.08
CA GLN A 246 -18.70 -11.22 5.31
C GLN A 246 -18.10 -12.58 5.72
N TYR A 247 -18.78 -13.68 5.40
CA TYR A 247 -18.32 -15.05 5.70
C TYR A 247 -16.97 -15.40 5.05
N LYS A 248 -16.62 -14.75 3.94
CA LYS A 248 -15.35 -14.95 3.22
C LYS A 248 -14.37 -13.77 3.34
N LEU A 249 -14.75 -12.71 4.06
CA LEU A 249 -13.88 -11.56 4.33
C LEU A 249 -12.92 -11.88 5.47
N ARG A 250 -11.65 -11.55 5.30
CA ARG A 250 -10.60 -11.65 6.31
C ARG A 250 -9.85 -10.31 6.41
N GLY A 251 -9.46 -9.92 7.61
CA GLY A 251 -8.53 -8.82 7.83
C GLY A 251 -7.15 -9.39 8.15
N ILE A 252 -6.16 -9.15 7.30
CA ILE A 252 -4.77 -9.57 7.51
C ILE A 252 -3.88 -8.33 7.48
N LEU A 253 -3.16 -8.09 8.57
CA LEU A 253 -2.30 -6.92 8.70
C LEU A 253 -1.07 -7.05 7.79
N ASN A 254 -0.74 -5.99 7.05
CA ASN A 254 0.50 -5.92 6.29
C ASN A 254 1.72 -5.86 7.22
N GLY A 255 2.84 -6.36 6.74
CA GLY A 255 4.14 -6.19 7.37
C GLY A 255 5.01 -5.16 6.64
N ILE A 256 6.23 -4.97 7.13
CA ILE A 256 7.30 -4.26 6.43
C ILE A 256 8.51 -5.18 6.21
N ASP A 257 9.26 -4.91 5.14
CA ASP A 257 10.49 -5.65 4.83
C ASP A 257 11.64 -5.18 5.75
N TYR A 258 12.04 -6.04 6.70
CA TYR A 258 13.12 -5.75 7.65
C TYR A 258 14.52 -5.78 7.01
N ASP A 259 14.65 -6.20 5.77
CA ASP A 259 15.88 -6.04 5.02
C ASP A 259 16.01 -4.65 4.40
N VAL A 260 14.88 -4.06 4.03
CA VAL A 260 14.80 -2.69 3.49
C VAL A 260 14.78 -1.68 4.63
N PHE A 261 13.88 -1.84 5.62
CA PHE A 261 13.72 -0.92 6.74
C PHE A 261 14.47 -1.41 7.98
N ASN A 262 15.75 -1.07 8.06
CA ASN A 262 16.62 -1.54 9.13
C ASN A 262 17.63 -0.49 9.57
N PRO A 263 17.41 0.21 10.70
CA PRO A 263 18.30 1.28 11.15
C PRO A 263 19.74 0.81 11.42
N LYS A 264 19.96 -0.51 11.63
CA LYS A 264 21.29 -1.07 11.86
C LYS A 264 22.18 -1.09 10.60
N LYS A 265 21.56 -1.16 9.39
CA LYS A 265 22.31 -1.31 8.13
C LYS A 265 21.88 -0.34 7.02
N ASP A 266 20.91 0.53 7.27
CA ASP A 266 20.43 1.50 6.30
C ASP A 266 21.52 2.51 5.92
N LYS A 267 21.85 2.57 4.64
CA LYS A 267 22.92 3.43 4.09
C LYS A 267 22.50 4.90 3.96
N ALA A 268 21.21 5.21 4.13
CA ALA A 268 20.70 6.57 4.08
C ALA A 268 20.96 7.33 5.41
N LEU A 269 21.27 6.64 6.49
CA LEU A 269 21.43 7.21 7.80
C LEU A 269 22.83 7.83 7.98
N ALA A 270 22.89 8.96 8.68
CA ALA A 270 24.13 9.56 9.13
C ALA A 270 24.85 8.66 10.17
N LYS A 271 24.07 7.97 11.01
CA LYS A 271 24.57 6.99 11.96
C LYS A 271 23.62 5.82 12.11
N ASN A 272 24.13 4.61 11.93
CA ASN A 272 23.36 3.39 12.16
C ASN A 272 23.23 3.10 13.66
N TYR A 273 22.10 2.51 14.06
CA TYR A 273 21.75 2.16 15.43
C TYR A 273 20.80 0.97 15.49
N ASP A 274 20.57 0.47 16.67
CA ASP A 274 19.56 -0.54 16.98
C ASP A 274 18.91 -0.24 18.35
N VAL A 275 18.03 -1.12 18.82
CA VAL A 275 17.33 -0.96 20.10
C VAL A 275 18.26 -0.83 21.31
N LYS A 276 19.52 -1.34 21.24
CA LYS A 276 20.50 -1.25 22.32
C LYS A 276 21.38 0.00 22.24
N SER A 277 21.29 0.75 21.15
CA SER A 277 22.12 1.92 20.84
C SER A 277 21.33 3.05 20.21
N PHE A 278 20.05 3.21 20.58
CA PHE A 278 19.17 4.24 20.01
C PHE A 278 19.58 5.67 20.42
N ASP A 279 20.44 5.85 21.40
CA ASP A 279 21.14 7.11 21.69
C ASP A 279 21.84 7.68 20.45
N LYS A 280 22.37 6.82 19.59
CA LYS A 280 23.00 7.21 18.32
C LYS A 280 22.03 7.85 17.32
N LYS A 281 20.71 7.69 17.51
CA LYS A 281 19.64 8.32 16.73
C LYS A 281 19.80 9.85 16.72
N GLU A 282 20.36 10.42 17.78
CA GLU A 282 20.63 11.86 17.90
C GLU A 282 21.52 12.41 16.77
N GLN A 283 22.43 11.61 16.23
CA GLN A 283 23.26 12.04 15.10
C GLN A 283 22.47 12.19 13.81
N ASN A 284 21.43 11.34 13.63
CA ASN A 284 20.51 11.47 12.50
C ASN A 284 19.63 12.72 12.64
N LYS A 285 19.20 13.04 13.88
CA LYS A 285 18.45 14.25 14.17
C LYS A 285 19.27 15.50 13.81
N LYS A 286 20.54 15.56 14.23
CA LYS A 286 21.43 16.67 13.82
C LYS A 286 21.55 16.79 12.30
N ALA A 287 21.76 15.69 11.59
CA ALA A 287 21.87 15.68 10.13
C ALA A 287 20.59 16.21 9.44
N VAL A 288 19.39 15.90 9.97
CA VAL A 288 18.13 16.46 9.46
C VAL A 288 18.04 17.96 9.76
N TYR A 289 18.43 18.39 10.96
CA TYR A 289 18.42 19.83 11.30
C TYR A 289 19.35 20.62 10.38
N ASP A 290 20.55 20.10 10.11
CA ASP A 290 21.51 20.72 9.18
C ASP A 290 20.94 20.77 7.77
N HIS A 291 20.31 19.66 7.29
CA HIS A 291 19.71 19.59 5.96
C HIS A 291 18.58 20.61 5.75
N PHE A 292 17.74 20.82 6.77
CA PHE A 292 16.58 21.72 6.70
C PHE A 292 16.87 23.14 7.21
N GLY A 293 18.10 23.43 7.64
CA GLY A 293 18.48 24.75 8.17
C GLY A 293 17.77 25.12 9.46
N LEU A 294 17.44 24.13 10.30
CA LEU A 294 16.87 24.33 11.63
C LEU A 294 17.99 24.46 12.68
N LYS A 295 17.76 25.26 13.70
CA LYS A 295 18.71 25.34 14.83
C LYS A 295 18.51 24.14 15.74
N TYR A 296 19.48 23.22 15.78
CA TYR A 296 19.43 22.04 16.62
C TYR A 296 19.30 22.38 18.11
N ASN A 297 18.36 21.70 18.78
CA ASN A 297 18.19 21.72 20.22
C ASN A 297 17.81 20.29 20.69
N PRO A 298 18.63 19.63 21.57
CA PRO A 298 18.37 18.27 22.03
C PRO A 298 17.10 18.13 22.89
N ASP A 299 16.69 19.21 23.57
CA ASP A 299 15.51 19.21 24.42
C ASP A 299 14.20 19.48 23.67
N ARG A 300 14.32 19.77 22.39
CA ARG A 300 13.18 20.06 21.52
C ARG A 300 12.85 18.84 20.64
N PRO A 301 11.66 18.22 20.81
CA PRO A 301 11.32 17.05 20.02
C PRO A 301 11.08 17.40 18.56
N LEU A 302 11.42 16.45 17.66
CA LEU A 302 11.16 16.51 16.23
C LEU A 302 9.96 15.63 15.88
N ILE A 303 8.92 16.23 15.31
CA ILE A 303 7.73 15.55 14.80
C ILE A 303 7.78 15.53 13.27
N ALA A 304 7.69 14.36 12.68
CA ALA A 304 7.70 14.19 11.23
C ALA A 304 6.36 13.72 10.68
N LEU A 305 6.06 14.11 9.45
CA LEU A 305 5.00 13.54 8.62
C LEU A 305 5.56 13.29 7.23
N ILE A 306 5.37 12.08 6.70
CA ILE A 306 5.78 11.71 5.33
C ILE A 306 4.59 11.01 4.68
N SER A 307 3.95 11.65 3.69
CA SER A 307 2.76 11.08 3.05
C SER A 307 2.50 11.68 1.66
N ARG A 308 1.58 11.07 0.92
CA ARG A 308 0.93 11.77 -0.21
C ARG A 308 0.10 12.93 0.34
N LEU A 309 0.13 14.08 -0.33
CA LEU A 309 -0.64 15.25 0.07
C LEU A 309 -2.04 15.20 -0.56
N VAL A 310 -2.91 14.42 0.07
CA VAL A 310 -4.32 14.21 -0.34
C VAL A 310 -5.22 14.25 0.90
N ASP A 311 -6.53 14.50 0.71
CA ASP A 311 -7.50 14.64 1.81
C ASP A 311 -7.50 13.48 2.78
N GLN A 312 -7.32 12.26 2.27
CA GLN A 312 -7.20 11.04 3.08
C GLN A 312 -6.16 11.16 4.20
N LYS A 313 -5.08 11.93 4.00
CA LYS A 313 -3.94 11.99 4.92
C LYS A 313 -4.06 13.08 6.00
N GLY A 314 -5.19 13.78 6.06
CA GLY A 314 -5.48 14.73 7.12
C GLY A 314 -4.62 16.01 7.11
N ILE A 315 -4.20 16.43 5.90
CA ILE A 315 -3.41 17.67 5.74
C ILE A 315 -4.26 18.91 6.07
N ASP A 316 -5.58 18.79 5.90
CA ASP A 316 -6.55 19.80 6.34
C ASP A 316 -6.48 20.07 7.87
N LEU A 317 -6.29 19.03 8.70
CA LEU A 317 -6.12 19.22 10.15
C LEU A 317 -4.84 19.99 10.48
N ILE A 318 -3.78 19.82 9.70
CA ILE A 318 -2.53 20.58 9.84
C ILE A 318 -2.76 22.04 9.45
N ARG A 319 -3.48 22.29 8.35
CA ARG A 319 -3.86 23.64 7.91
C ARG A 319 -4.68 24.34 8.97
N ASP A 320 -5.69 23.66 9.51
CA ASP A 320 -6.62 24.23 10.49
C ASP A 320 -5.95 24.52 11.84
N MET A 321 -4.85 23.82 12.17
CA MET A 321 -4.09 23.96 13.42
C MET A 321 -2.71 24.60 13.23
N GLN A 322 -2.44 25.26 12.11
CA GLN A 322 -1.12 25.79 11.78
C GLN A 322 -0.61 26.80 12.81
N ASP A 323 -1.49 27.64 13.38
CA ASP A 323 -1.12 28.66 14.35
C ASP A 323 -0.75 28.04 15.69
N GLU A 324 -1.48 26.99 16.11
CA GLU A 324 -1.19 26.25 17.32
C GLU A 324 0.11 25.45 17.19
N LEU A 325 0.33 24.79 16.04
CA LEU A 325 1.53 23.99 15.79
C LEU A 325 2.79 24.83 15.82
N GLN A 326 2.78 26.03 15.22
CA GLN A 326 3.95 26.92 15.25
C GLN A 326 4.31 27.45 16.64
N ASN A 327 3.35 27.43 17.59
CA ASN A 327 3.55 27.89 18.96
C ASN A 327 3.96 26.76 19.93
N LEU A 328 4.01 25.49 19.46
CA LEU A 328 4.47 24.38 20.29
C LEU A 328 6.00 24.41 20.49
N ASN A 329 6.46 23.92 21.63
CA ASN A 329 7.88 23.67 21.87
C ASN A 329 8.34 22.38 21.19
N ALA A 330 8.19 22.31 19.87
CA ALA A 330 8.55 21.20 19.00
C ALA A 330 8.98 21.72 17.63
N ASP A 331 9.78 20.94 16.91
CA ASP A 331 10.10 21.19 15.51
C ASP A 331 9.40 20.17 14.62
N PHE A 332 9.06 20.59 13.39
CA PHE A 332 8.27 19.79 12.48
C PHE A 332 8.97 19.66 11.12
N ILE A 333 8.99 18.43 10.58
CA ILE A 333 9.40 18.14 9.22
C ILE A 333 8.24 17.46 8.49
N PHE A 334 7.68 18.14 7.48
CA PHE A 334 6.61 17.58 6.66
C PHE A 334 7.12 17.32 5.24
N MET A 335 6.93 16.10 4.75
CA MET A 335 7.39 15.67 3.43
C MET A 335 6.24 15.04 2.62
N GLY A 336 6.15 15.40 1.36
CA GLY A 336 5.20 14.77 0.46
C GLY A 336 4.93 15.56 -0.82
N SER A 337 4.11 14.99 -1.68
CA SER A 337 3.59 15.65 -2.88
C SER A 337 2.18 15.16 -3.19
N GLY A 338 1.38 15.93 -3.92
CA GLY A 338 0.03 15.53 -4.29
C GLY A 338 -0.84 16.68 -4.79
N ASN A 339 -1.80 17.13 -3.96
CA ASN A 339 -2.67 18.24 -4.26
C ASN A 339 -1.90 19.58 -4.17
N ASN A 340 -2.03 20.41 -5.18
CA ASN A 340 -1.33 21.70 -5.26
C ASN A 340 -1.62 22.63 -4.08
N ASP A 341 -2.85 22.63 -3.54
CA ASP A 341 -3.20 23.47 -2.39
C ASP A 341 -2.42 23.06 -1.14
N TYR A 342 -2.24 21.76 -0.93
CA TYR A 342 -1.44 21.23 0.17
C TYR A 342 0.06 21.40 -0.05
N GLU A 343 0.53 21.30 -1.28
CA GLU A 343 1.93 21.65 -1.61
C GLU A 343 2.22 23.13 -1.34
N ASN A 344 1.31 24.02 -1.74
CA ASN A 344 1.42 25.46 -1.46
C ASN A 344 1.36 25.77 0.05
N LEU A 345 0.49 25.08 0.81
CA LEU A 345 0.46 25.17 2.26
C LEU A 345 1.83 24.79 2.87
N PHE A 346 2.43 23.69 2.43
CA PHE A 346 3.74 23.25 2.93
C PHE A 346 4.82 24.27 2.63
N ILE A 347 4.88 24.81 1.40
CA ILE A 347 5.81 25.86 1.02
C ILE A 347 5.61 27.10 1.92
N TRP A 348 4.35 27.49 2.14
CA TRP A 348 4.04 28.65 2.99
C TRP A 348 4.50 28.42 4.43
N LEU A 349 4.19 27.27 5.05
CA LEU A 349 4.62 26.92 6.40
C LEU A 349 6.14 26.96 6.56
N SER A 350 6.87 26.41 5.60
CA SER A 350 8.34 26.39 5.62
C SER A 350 8.94 27.81 5.61
N ASN A 351 8.32 28.72 4.88
CA ASN A 351 8.83 30.08 4.70
C ASN A 351 8.38 31.05 5.81
N ASN A 352 7.26 30.79 6.48
CA ASN A 352 6.63 31.73 7.39
C ASN A 352 6.68 31.32 8.86
N THR A 353 7.18 30.10 9.17
CA THR A 353 7.31 29.63 10.57
C THR A 353 8.78 29.41 10.94
N LYS A 354 9.06 29.44 12.26
CA LYS A 354 10.41 29.23 12.79
C LYS A 354 10.77 27.75 12.97
N ASN A 355 9.75 26.91 13.24
CA ASN A 355 9.90 25.54 13.68
C ASN A 355 9.30 24.50 12.73
N ILE A 356 8.73 24.90 11.60
CA ILE A 356 8.22 23.98 10.58
C ILE A 356 9.07 24.09 9.32
N ARG A 357 9.54 22.96 8.81
CA ARG A 357 10.20 22.87 7.50
C ARG A 357 9.53 21.76 6.69
N THR A 358 9.54 21.94 5.38
CA THR A 358 8.84 21.05 4.48
C THR A 358 9.69 20.67 3.28
N TYR A 359 9.41 19.50 2.72
CA TYR A 359 9.98 19.04 1.46
C TYR A 359 8.82 18.61 0.54
N VAL A 360 8.57 19.39 -0.51
CA VAL A 360 7.58 19.05 -1.54
C VAL A 360 8.24 18.13 -2.56
N GLY A 361 7.85 16.87 -2.58
CA GLY A 361 8.44 15.83 -3.42
C GLY A 361 8.58 14.50 -2.69
N TYR A 362 9.29 13.57 -3.32
CA TYR A 362 9.63 12.28 -2.74
C TYR A 362 11.11 11.97 -2.93
N ASP A 363 11.80 11.75 -1.82
CA ASP A 363 13.17 11.23 -1.76
C ASP A 363 13.23 10.11 -0.71
N ALA A 364 13.46 8.89 -1.17
CA ALA A 364 13.46 7.71 -0.30
C ALA A 364 14.60 7.73 0.74
N LYS A 365 15.78 8.28 0.39
CA LYS A 365 16.91 8.37 1.33
C LYS A 365 16.64 9.41 2.40
N LEU A 366 16.13 10.57 2.00
CA LEU A 366 15.75 11.62 2.93
C LEU A 366 14.59 11.16 3.84
N ALA A 367 13.61 10.43 3.31
CA ALA A 367 12.52 9.86 4.09
C ALA A 367 13.05 8.92 5.18
N ASN A 368 13.96 8.00 4.85
CA ASN A 368 14.57 7.10 5.83
C ASN A 368 15.39 7.87 6.90
N LEU A 369 16.12 8.90 6.50
CA LEU A 369 16.84 9.75 7.43
C LEU A 369 15.89 10.50 8.37
N VAL A 370 14.75 11.00 7.86
CA VAL A 370 13.72 11.66 8.67
C VAL A 370 13.03 10.70 9.65
N TYR A 371 12.70 9.45 9.24
CA TYR A 371 12.25 8.42 10.18
C TYR A 371 13.28 8.16 11.29
N ALA A 372 14.56 8.08 10.92
CA ALA A 372 15.64 7.88 11.88
C ALA A 372 15.90 9.09 12.78
N ALA A 373 15.57 10.29 12.36
CA ALA A 373 15.77 11.53 13.10
C ALA A 373 14.62 11.87 14.04
N SER A 374 13.37 11.63 13.60
CA SER A 374 12.18 12.08 14.31
C SER A 374 11.98 11.36 15.65
N ASP A 375 11.50 12.09 16.64
CA ASP A 375 11.07 11.55 17.93
C ASP A 375 9.64 11.04 17.84
N PHE A 376 8.81 11.74 17.08
CA PHE A 376 7.42 11.39 16.83
C PHE A 376 7.10 11.41 15.34
N PHE A 377 6.11 10.61 14.95
CA PHE A 377 5.63 10.51 13.58
C PHE A 377 4.12 10.73 13.52
N LEU A 378 3.68 11.80 12.89
CA LEU A 378 2.27 12.19 12.84
C LEU A 378 1.57 11.57 11.63
N MET A 379 0.42 10.91 11.88
CA MET A 379 -0.47 10.37 10.85
C MET A 379 -1.93 10.69 11.19
N PRO A 380 -2.42 11.89 10.84
CA PRO A 380 -3.79 12.32 11.13
C PRO A 380 -4.78 11.88 10.05
N SER A 381 -4.59 10.70 9.46
CA SER A 381 -5.34 10.22 8.30
C SER A 381 -6.82 10.08 8.60
N LYS A 382 -7.69 10.57 7.71
CA LYS A 382 -9.15 10.43 7.83
C LYS A 382 -9.57 8.95 7.88
N PHE A 383 -8.91 8.13 7.09
CA PHE A 383 -8.97 6.66 7.13
C PHE A 383 -7.62 6.09 6.66
N GLU A 384 -7.23 4.94 7.21
CA GLU A 384 -5.94 4.31 6.87
C GLU A 384 -6.11 2.78 6.82
N PRO A 385 -6.31 2.19 5.64
CA PRO A 385 -6.55 0.74 5.51
C PRO A 385 -5.55 -0.13 6.28
N CYS A 386 -4.27 0.13 6.12
CA CYS A 386 -3.22 -0.47 6.93
C CYS A 386 -2.26 0.57 7.50
N GLY A 387 -1.72 1.43 6.64
CA GLY A 387 -0.57 2.25 6.97
C GLY A 387 0.73 1.42 7.05
N LEU A 388 1.77 1.91 6.41
CA LEU A 388 3.12 1.34 6.54
C LEU A 388 4.05 2.32 7.24
N SER A 389 3.77 3.62 7.15
CA SER A 389 4.63 4.67 7.68
C SER A 389 4.78 4.60 9.20
N GLN A 390 3.72 4.26 9.94
CA GLN A 390 3.80 4.06 11.40
C GLN A 390 4.66 2.83 11.76
N LEU A 391 4.59 1.76 10.96
CA LEU A 391 5.40 0.55 11.17
C LEU A 391 6.89 0.86 10.95
N ILE A 392 7.18 1.62 9.88
CA ILE A 392 8.53 2.10 9.58
C ILE A 392 9.00 3.05 10.69
N ALA A 393 8.19 4.02 11.08
CA ALA A 393 8.52 4.95 12.16
C ALA A 393 8.88 4.22 13.45
N MET A 394 8.03 3.28 13.90
CA MET A 394 8.32 2.44 15.07
C MET A 394 9.60 1.64 14.93
N ARG A 395 9.84 1.05 13.75
CA ARG A 395 11.08 0.32 13.48
C ARG A 395 12.33 1.19 13.60
N TYR A 396 12.22 2.48 13.28
CA TYR A 396 13.29 3.48 13.43
C TYR A 396 13.24 4.20 14.80
N GLY A 397 12.38 3.79 15.73
CA GLY A 397 12.26 4.36 17.06
C GLY A 397 11.67 5.78 17.09
N SER A 398 10.80 6.09 16.13
CA SER A 398 9.95 7.27 16.13
C SER A 398 8.54 6.86 16.57
N LEU A 399 8.00 7.49 17.61
CA LEU A 399 6.71 7.10 18.18
C LEU A 399 5.55 7.68 17.37
N PRO A 400 4.64 6.87 16.84
CA PRO A 400 3.52 7.35 16.05
C PRO A 400 2.50 8.12 16.90
N ILE A 401 1.97 9.22 16.35
CA ILE A 401 0.81 9.96 16.85
C ILE A 401 -0.27 9.81 15.78
N VAL A 402 -1.31 9.03 16.03
CA VAL A 402 -2.24 8.58 14.99
C VAL A 402 -3.70 8.70 15.41
N ILE A 403 -4.58 8.85 14.43
CA ILE A 403 -6.00 8.61 14.65
C ILE A 403 -6.27 7.09 14.76
N ALA A 404 -7.24 6.72 15.59
CA ALA A 404 -7.62 5.33 15.84
C ALA A 404 -8.53 4.80 14.72
N THR A 405 -7.95 4.46 13.56
CA THR A 405 -8.66 3.91 12.39
C THR A 405 -7.82 2.84 11.68
N GLY A 406 -8.47 1.86 11.08
CA GLY A 406 -7.85 0.81 10.25
C GLY A 406 -6.62 0.19 10.86
N GLY A 407 -5.55 0.06 10.09
CA GLY A 407 -4.30 -0.52 10.57
C GLY A 407 -3.56 0.32 11.60
N LEU A 408 -3.86 1.60 11.75
CA LEU A 408 -3.31 2.42 12.82
C LEU A 408 -3.85 1.96 14.18
N GLU A 409 -5.16 1.66 14.25
CA GLU A 409 -5.78 1.08 15.45
C GLU A 409 -5.18 -0.28 15.81
N ASP A 410 -4.91 -1.12 14.80
CA ASP A 410 -4.39 -2.48 15.00
C ASP A 410 -2.90 -2.52 15.41
N THR A 411 -2.12 -1.49 15.13
CA THR A 411 -0.65 -1.50 15.27
C THR A 411 -0.10 -0.59 16.35
N VAL A 412 -0.86 0.46 16.74
CA VAL A 412 -0.44 1.41 17.75
C VAL A 412 -1.14 1.11 19.07
N THR A 413 -0.37 0.82 20.12
CA THR A 413 -0.85 0.76 21.50
C THR A 413 -0.63 2.14 22.12
N GLY A 414 -1.74 2.87 22.37
CA GLY A 414 -1.67 4.25 22.85
C GLY A 414 -1.25 4.37 24.31
N TYR A 415 -0.43 5.39 24.62
CA TYR A 415 -0.14 5.78 25.99
C TYR A 415 -1.46 6.17 26.72
N PRO A 416 -1.70 5.84 28.02
CA PRO A 416 -0.72 5.28 28.97
C PRO A 416 -0.80 3.74 29.16
N LEU A 417 -1.27 2.98 28.18
CA LEU A 417 -1.39 1.54 28.30
C LEU A 417 -0.03 0.83 28.45
N ASP A 418 -0.05 -0.35 29.04
CA ASP A 418 1.15 -1.20 29.13
C ASP A 418 1.69 -1.53 27.73
N ASN A 419 3.02 -1.53 27.60
CA ASN A 419 3.70 -1.72 26.33
C ASN A 419 3.31 -0.71 25.24
N SER A 420 2.88 0.50 25.64
CA SER A 420 2.56 1.55 24.67
C SER A 420 3.74 1.82 23.74
N ASN A 421 3.42 2.02 22.45
CA ASN A 421 4.39 2.25 21.38
C ASN A 421 4.06 3.51 20.54
N GLY A 422 3.09 4.31 21.00
CA GLY A 422 2.65 5.53 20.35
C GLY A 422 1.52 6.23 21.08
N PHE A 423 0.85 7.14 20.39
CA PHE A 423 -0.25 7.96 20.90
C PHE A 423 -1.43 7.87 19.95
N LYS A 424 -2.65 7.84 20.49
CA LYS A 424 -3.89 7.79 19.73
C LYS A 424 -4.79 8.97 20.02
N PHE A 425 -5.51 9.41 18.99
CA PHE A 425 -6.70 10.25 19.13
C PHE A 425 -7.84 9.62 18.33
N TRP A 426 -9.09 10.01 18.64
CA TRP A 426 -10.28 9.28 18.15
C TRP A 426 -11.18 10.09 17.25
N GLN A 427 -11.19 11.42 17.40
CA GLN A 427 -12.04 12.28 16.59
C GLN A 427 -11.24 12.92 15.46
N TYR A 428 -11.77 12.86 14.24
CA TYR A 428 -11.15 13.53 13.10
C TYR A 428 -11.36 15.05 13.17
N ASN A 429 -10.62 15.69 14.07
CA ASN A 429 -10.57 17.14 14.22
C ASN A 429 -9.20 17.62 14.74
N GLY A 430 -8.89 18.89 14.46
CA GLY A 430 -7.58 19.47 14.79
C GLY A 430 -7.27 19.52 16.28
N TRP A 431 -8.27 19.72 17.14
CA TRP A 431 -8.07 19.83 18.59
C TRP A 431 -7.72 18.48 19.22
N ASP A 432 -8.34 17.38 18.76
CA ASP A 432 -7.99 16.02 19.23
C ASP A 432 -6.57 15.66 18.81
N MET A 433 -6.22 15.94 17.54
CA MET A 433 -4.84 15.79 17.06
C MET A 433 -3.85 16.61 17.91
N LEU A 434 -4.16 17.88 18.16
CA LEU A 434 -3.31 18.77 18.95
C LEU A 434 -3.15 18.28 20.39
N ASN A 435 -4.22 17.76 21.01
CA ASN A 435 -4.16 17.19 22.35
C ASN A 435 -3.27 15.94 22.41
N ALA A 436 -3.33 15.06 21.40
CA ALA A 436 -2.43 13.92 21.30
C ALA A 436 -0.97 14.35 21.13
N ILE A 437 -0.71 15.40 20.32
CA ILE A 437 0.63 16.00 20.19
C ILE A 437 1.10 16.56 21.55
N LYS A 438 0.28 17.31 22.25
CA LYS A 438 0.63 17.87 23.59
C LYS A 438 0.90 16.77 24.60
N CYS A 439 0.13 15.67 24.59
CA CYS A 439 0.40 14.49 25.40
C CYS A 439 1.77 13.88 25.08
N ALA A 440 2.10 13.74 23.80
CA ALA A 440 3.40 13.22 23.37
C ALA A 440 4.56 14.15 23.83
N LEU A 441 4.39 15.47 23.70
CA LEU A 441 5.37 16.44 24.19
C LEU A 441 5.54 16.39 25.71
N TYR A 442 4.47 16.17 26.47
CA TYR A 442 4.56 15.97 27.91
C TYR A 442 5.36 14.71 28.26
N VAL A 443 5.07 13.57 27.60
CA VAL A 443 5.80 12.32 27.79
C VAL A 443 7.29 12.45 27.40
N TYR A 444 7.60 13.27 26.38
CA TYR A 444 8.97 13.53 25.97
C TYR A 444 9.83 14.13 27.09
N THR A 445 9.25 14.87 28.02
CA THR A 445 9.96 15.46 29.17
C THR A 445 10.41 14.41 30.17
N ASP A 446 9.67 13.28 30.28
CA ASP A 446 10.08 12.12 31.07
C ASP A 446 10.85 11.13 30.17
N LYS A 447 12.16 11.28 30.18
CA LYS A 447 13.05 10.45 29.33
C LYS A 447 13.01 8.95 29.67
N TYR A 448 12.64 8.59 30.89
CA TYR A 448 12.48 7.19 31.27
C TYR A 448 11.27 6.56 30.56
N VAL A 449 10.12 7.18 30.68
CA VAL A 449 8.86 6.74 30.01
C VAL A 449 9.02 6.78 28.50
N PHE A 450 9.53 7.89 27.97
CA PHE A 450 9.71 8.06 26.51
C PHE A 450 10.62 6.98 25.92
N ASN A 451 11.75 6.68 26.59
CA ASN A 451 12.69 5.65 26.10
C ASN A 451 12.12 4.23 26.26
N ALA A 452 11.31 3.96 27.28
CA ALA A 452 10.61 2.69 27.42
C ALA A 452 9.61 2.48 26.26
N MET A 453 8.82 3.51 25.90
CA MET A 453 7.92 3.46 24.75
C MET A 453 8.68 3.29 23.42
N ARG A 454 9.80 4.01 23.25
CA ARG A 454 10.67 3.87 22.07
C ARG A 454 11.20 2.45 21.92
N LYS A 455 11.63 1.85 23.03
CA LYS A 455 12.08 0.45 23.04
C LYS A 455 10.94 -0.49 22.66
N SER A 456 9.75 -0.34 23.25
CA SER A 456 8.56 -1.11 22.92
C SER A 456 8.22 -1.00 21.42
N ALA A 457 8.26 0.20 20.85
CA ALA A 457 8.03 0.43 19.42
C ALA A 457 9.06 -0.31 18.53
N MET A 458 10.36 -0.23 18.85
CA MET A 458 11.42 -0.88 18.06
C MET A 458 11.42 -2.40 18.20
N GLU A 459 10.94 -2.96 19.32
CA GLU A 459 10.83 -4.40 19.58
C GLU A 459 9.52 -5.00 19.05
N SER A 460 8.54 -4.20 18.70
CA SER A 460 7.30 -4.66 18.07
C SER A 460 7.59 -5.36 16.75
N ASP A 461 7.07 -6.58 16.57
CA ASP A 461 7.28 -7.36 15.36
C ASP A 461 6.17 -7.10 14.33
N PHE A 462 6.51 -6.29 13.34
CA PHE A 462 5.71 -6.02 12.15
C PHE A 462 6.36 -6.60 10.88
N SER A 463 7.18 -7.66 11.01
CA SER A 463 7.69 -8.38 9.85
C SER A 463 6.57 -9.14 9.12
N TRP A 464 6.80 -9.45 7.85
CA TRP A 464 5.86 -10.24 7.06
C TRP A 464 5.64 -11.67 7.54
N LYS A 465 6.49 -12.23 8.43
CA LYS A 465 6.41 -13.62 8.88
C LYS A 465 5.06 -14.01 9.46
N ARG A 466 4.49 -13.15 10.32
CA ARG A 466 3.18 -13.40 10.93
C ARG A 466 2.06 -13.37 9.91
N SER A 467 2.07 -12.36 9.06
CA SER A 467 1.05 -12.17 8.01
C SER A 467 1.15 -13.26 6.95
N ALA A 468 2.35 -13.59 6.48
CA ALA A 468 2.58 -14.65 5.51
C ALA A 468 2.02 -16.00 5.97
N LYS A 469 2.13 -16.33 7.26
CA LYS A 469 1.52 -17.55 7.82
C LYS A 469 -0.01 -17.52 7.65
N GLN A 470 -0.66 -16.39 7.96
CA GLN A 470 -2.12 -16.27 7.82
C GLN A 470 -2.56 -16.40 6.35
N TYR A 471 -1.81 -15.81 5.41
CA TYR A 471 -2.06 -15.97 3.98
C TYR A 471 -1.88 -17.43 3.55
N LEU A 472 -0.80 -18.09 3.96
CA LEU A 472 -0.53 -19.49 3.61
C LEU A 472 -1.64 -20.43 4.14
N ASP A 473 -2.05 -20.24 5.37
CA ASP A 473 -3.13 -21.02 5.98
C ASP A 473 -4.45 -20.82 5.22
N MET A 474 -4.78 -19.60 4.84
CA MET A 474 -5.94 -19.27 4.01
C MET A 474 -5.86 -19.90 2.60
N TYR A 475 -4.71 -19.86 1.95
CA TYR A 475 -4.52 -20.48 0.62
C TYR A 475 -4.70 -22.00 0.69
N ARG A 476 -4.15 -22.64 1.72
CA ARG A 476 -4.33 -24.08 1.96
C ARG A 476 -5.78 -24.45 2.20
N GLU A 477 -6.50 -23.64 3.00
CA GLU A 477 -7.93 -23.82 3.28
C GLU A 477 -8.75 -23.87 1.99
N ILE A 478 -8.58 -22.88 1.09
CA ILE A 478 -9.40 -22.79 -0.13
C ILE A 478 -8.98 -23.73 -1.25
N SER A 479 -7.69 -24.09 -1.32
CA SER A 479 -7.16 -25.00 -2.36
C SER A 479 -7.23 -26.48 -1.97
N ASN A 480 -7.72 -26.82 -0.76
CA ASN A 480 -7.73 -28.18 -0.20
C ASN A 480 -6.35 -28.85 -0.23
N LYS A 481 -5.26 -28.06 -0.16
CA LYS A 481 -3.88 -28.53 -0.12
C LYS A 481 -3.29 -28.38 1.29
N LYS A 482 -2.67 -29.47 1.76
CA LYS A 482 -1.98 -29.51 3.06
C LYS A 482 -0.60 -28.89 3.01
#